data_fa05f478bfc849147bf1d81934804852
#
_entry.id   fa05f478bfc849147bf1d81934804852
#
_cell.length_a   1.000
_cell.length_b   1.000
_cell.length_c   1.000
_cell.angle_alpha   90.00
_cell.angle_beta   90.00
_cell.angle_gamma   90.00
#
_symmetry.space_group_name_H-M   'P 1'
#
loop_
_entity.id
_entity.type
_entity.pdbx_description
1 polymer ?
#
loop_
_entity_poly.entity_id
_entity_poly.type
_entity_poly.pdbx_seq_one_letter_code
_entity_poly.pdbx_strand_id
1 'polypeptide(L)'
;PKLVLAAPVKYLWAGIGDAMAKHVESSWSAKAGEKLSFGSEFGITAGQMCFYPMVKDAKKAMDDAKAGRNSEELENTILNIVVSPGVVSVSVHPNYNGGIAHALFYGLTKREHIEKKHLHGEVVSYGTLVNLMVDKDWDKLKLAYGVNKSIDLPVCLADLELEKDDKLEDVLEATMANQEMTHTPYPVTKEMIYQAIQDLEDYKG
;
A
#
# COMPACT_ATOMS: atom_id res chain seq x y z
N PRO A 1 -10.24 19.98 -5.81
CA PRO A 1 -11.32 19.08 -5.35
C PRO A 1 -12.41 18.84 -6.40
N LYS A 2 -12.89 19.90 -7.12
CA LYS A 2 -14.01 19.77 -8.07
C LYS A 2 -13.85 18.66 -9.11
N LEU A 3 -12.65 18.47 -9.66
CA LEU A 3 -12.35 17.39 -10.61
C LEU A 3 -12.47 16.01 -9.97
N VAL A 4 -11.96 15.86 -8.75
CA VAL A 4 -12.03 14.60 -8.00
C VAL A 4 -13.47 14.27 -7.61
N LEU A 5 -14.23 15.27 -7.17
CA LEU A 5 -15.66 15.09 -6.86
C LEU A 5 -16.52 14.77 -8.10
N ALA A 6 -16.06 15.11 -9.30
CA ALA A 6 -16.73 14.75 -10.56
C ALA A 6 -16.29 13.36 -11.07
N ALA A 7 -15.24 12.77 -10.52
CA ALA A 7 -14.75 11.44 -10.88
C ALA A 7 -15.40 10.34 -10.03
N PRO A 8 -15.45 9.08 -10.51
CA PRO A 8 -15.90 7.97 -9.68
C PRO A 8 -15.05 7.84 -8.40
N VAL A 9 -15.74 7.80 -7.24
CA VAL A 9 -15.12 7.79 -5.90
C VAL A 9 -14.13 6.62 -5.71
N LYS A 10 -14.30 5.53 -6.45
CA LYS A 10 -13.38 4.37 -6.42
C LYS A 10 -11.91 4.74 -6.74
N TYR A 11 -11.67 5.79 -7.52
CA TYR A 11 -10.30 6.22 -7.83
C TYR A 11 -9.64 6.96 -6.66
N LEU A 12 -10.40 7.73 -5.89
CA LEU A 12 -9.92 8.30 -4.62
C LEU A 12 -9.63 7.19 -3.62
N TRP A 13 -10.53 6.24 -3.50
CA TRP A 13 -10.44 5.08 -2.64
C TRP A 13 -9.17 4.24 -2.91
N ALA A 14 -8.94 3.84 -4.15
CA ALA A 14 -7.73 3.12 -4.53
C ALA A 14 -6.46 3.98 -4.35
N GLY A 15 -6.54 5.29 -4.63
CA GLY A 15 -5.43 6.22 -4.43
C GLY A 15 -4.97 6.34 -2.98
N ILE A 16 -5.89 6.21 -2.00
CA ILE A 16 -5.54 6.17 -0.58
C ILE A 16 -4.65 4.94 -0.29
N GLY A 17 -5.06 3.76 -0.78
CA GLY A 17 -4.29 2.54 -0.59
C GLY A 17 -2.89 2.60 -1.19
N ASP A 18 -2.78 3.08 -2.43
CA ASP A 18 -1.50 3.25 -3.13
C ASP A 18 -0.58 4.27 -2.44
N ALA A 19 -1.14 5.40 -2.00
CA ALA A 19 -0.34 6.42 -1.30
C ALA A 19 0.25 5.88 0.02
N MET A 20 -0.52 5.10 0.79
CA MET A 20 -0.04 4.51 2.05
C MET A 20 1.12 3.54 1.81
N ALA A 21 1.08 2.76 0.73
CA ALA A 21 2.15 1.86 0.34
C ALA A 21 3.47 2.60 0.15
N LYS A 22 3.44 3.79 -0.44
CA LYS A 22 4.65 4.57 -0.72
C LYS A 22 5.48 4.85 0.53
N HIS A 23 4.84 5.19 1.66
CA HIS A 23 5.55 5.37 2.94
C HIS A 23 6.07 4.04 3.49
N VAL A 24 5.23 3.01 3.48
CA VAL A 24 5.59 1.71 4.05
C VAL A 24 6.80 1.14 3.33
N GLU A 25 6.76 1.06 2.01
CA GLU A 25 7.83 0.47 1.21
C GLU A 25 9.11 1.29 1.24
N SER A 26 9.05 2.63 1.08
CA SER A 26 10.25 3.46 1.10
C SER A 26 10.95 3.44 2.46
N SER A 27 10.19 3.48 3.56
CA SER A 27 10.76 3.38 4.90
C SER A 27 11.27 1.98 5.23
N TRP A 28 10.63 0.93 4.70
CA TRP A 28 11.06 -0.45 4.86
C TRP A 28 12.36 -0.72 4.10
N SER A 29 12.41 -0.42 2.80
CA SER A 29 13.60 -0.64 1.96
C SER A 29 14.83 0.10 2.50
N ALA A 30 14.65 1.31 3.06
CA ALA A 30 15.72 2.10 3.64
C ALA A 30 16.31 1.52 4.96
N LYS A 31 15.66 0.53 5.57
CA LYS A 31 16.20 -0.18 6.76
C LYS A 31 17.42 -1.06 6.46
N ALA A 32 17.83 -1.20 5.21
CA ALA A 32 19.01 -1.98 4.83
C ALA A 32 20.34 -1.54 5.50
N GLY A 33 20.34 -0.45 6.27
CA GLY A 33 21.49 0.02 7.03
C GLY A 33 22.51 0.79 6.19
N GLU A 34 22.17 1.13 4.98
CA GLU A 34 22.96 1.97 4.09
C GLU A 34 22.96 3.43 4.57
N LYS A 35 24.05 4.13 4.28
CA LYS A 35 24.08 5.58 4.50
C LYS A 35 23.19 6.26 3.45
N LEU A 36 22.11 6.82 3.90
CA LEU A 36 21.19 7.54 3.03
C LEU A 36 21.80 8.87 2.55
N SER A 37 21.49 9.23 1.30
CA SER A 37 21.72 10.58 0.81
C SER A 37 20.73 11.56 1.44
N PHE A 38 21.05 12.86 1.44
CA PHE A 38 20.11 13.89 1.89
C PHE A 38 18.74 13.79 1.17
N GLY A 39 18.75 13.55 -0.16
CA GLY A 39 17.52 13.38 -0.92
C GLY A 39 16.69 12.19 -0.43
N SER A 40 17.33 11.04 -0.18
CA SER A 40 16.66 9.85 0.33
C SER A 40 16.09 10.08 1.74
N GLU A 41 16.87 10.69 2.66
CA GLU A 41 16.37 11.03 4.00
C GLU A 41 15.17 11.99 3.93
N PHE A 42 15.26 13.02 3.07
CA PHE A 42 14.16 13.96 2.83
C PHE A 42 12.92 13.24 2.30
N GLY A 43 13.08 12.43 1.25
CA GLY A 43 11.97 11.71 0.63
C GLY A 43 11.29 10.73 1.60
N ILE A 44 12.06 9.95 2.37
CA ILE A 44 11.52 9.04 3.39
C ILE A 44 10.77 9.81 4.48
N THR A 45 11.33 10.94 4.92
CA THR A 45 10.66 11.80 5.92
C THR A 45 9.37 12.40 5.35
N ALA A 46 9.39 12.92 4.12
CA ALA A 46 8.22 13.42 3.42
C ALA A 46 7.16 12.33 3.21
N GLY A 47 7.58 11.08 3.05
CA GLY A 47 6.72 9.92 2.91
C GLY A 47 5.75 9.71 4.07
N GLN A 48 6.04 10.24 5.27
CA GLN A 48 5.09 10.23 6.39
C GLN A 48 3.76 10.90 6.03
N MET A 49 3.78 11.86 5.11
CA MET A 49 2.57 12.51 4.58
C MET A 49 1.69 11.54 3.77
N CYS A 50 2.27 10.49 3.21
CA CYS A 50 1.52 9.46 2.50
C CYS A 50 0.75 8.51 3.45
N PHE A 51 1.09 8.49 4.74
CA PHE A 51 0.55 7.50 5.69
C PHE A 51 -0.26 8.14 6.82
N TYR A 52 0.36 8.94 7.68
CA TYR A 52 -0.29 9.42 8.90
C TYR A 52 -1.50 10.33 8.67
N PRO A 53 -1.52 11.24 7.69
CA PRO A 53 -2.74 11.97 7.35
C PRO A 53 -3.86 11.06 6.85
N MET A 54 -3.53 9.95 6.11
CA MET A 54 -4.54 8.97 5.69
C MET A 54 -5.15 8.24 6.89
N VAL A 55 -4.33 7.87 7.88
CA VAL A 55 -4.83 7.26 9.13
C VAL A 55 -5.86 8.17 9.81
N LYS A 56 -5.62 9.48 9.78
CA LYS A 56 -6.50 10.46 10.42
C LYS A 56 -7.76 10.77 9.59
N ASP A 57 -7.58 11.00 8.29
CA ASP A 57 -8.57 11.73 7.48
C ASP A 57 -9.27 10.86 6.42
N ALA A 58 -8.74 9.66 6.07
CA ALA A 58 -9.24 8.85 4.96
C ALA A 58 -10.75 8.54 5.05
N LYS A 59 -11.22 8.12 6.22
CA LYS A 59 -12.64 7.79 6.42
C LYS A 59 -13.54 9.02 6.18
N LYS A 60 -13.19 10.15 6.76
CA LYS A 60 -13.93 11.40 6.61
C LYS A 60 -13.89 11.89 5.16
N ALA A 61 -12.72 11.84 4.52
CA ALA A 61 -12.54 12.22 3.12
C ALA A 61 -13.41 11.36 2.19
N MET A 62 -13.46 10.04 2.43
CA MET A 62 -14.31 9.13 1.65
C MET A 62 -15.81 9.40 1.85
N ASP A 63 -16.25 9.65 3.08
CA ASP A 63 -17.64 9.98 3.37
C ASP A 63 -18.05 11.31 2.71
N ASP A 64 -17.18 12.30 2.72
CA ASP A 64 -17.43 13.59 2.07
C ASP A 64 -17.43 13.48 0.54
N ALA A 65 -16.50 12.69 -0.01
CA ALA A 65 -16.48 12.43 -1.45
C ALA A 65 -17.76 11.71 -1.93
N LYS A 66 -18.20 10.67 -1.19
CA LYS A 66 -19.47 9.97 -1.45
C LYS A 66 -20.68 10.89 -1.38
N ALA A 67 -20.63 11.90 -0.51
CA ALA A 67 -21.71 12.90 -0.34
C ALA A 67 -21.57 14.12 -1.27
N GLY A 68 -20.54 14.18 -2.13
CA GLY A 68 -20.26 15.32 -3.01
C GLY A 68 -19.87 16.60 -2.26
N ARG A 69 -19.41 16.48 -1.01
CA ARG A 69 -19.01 17.62 -0.17
C ARG A 69 -17.51 17.88 -0.27
N ASN A 70 -17.15 19.15 -0.39
CA ASN A 70 -15.77 19.56 -0.22
C ASN A 70 -15.49 19.81 1.27
N SER A 71 -14.36 19.29 1.75
CA SER A 71 -13.87 19.48 3.12
C SER A 71 -12.35 19.59 3.12
N GLU A 72 -11.78 20.08 4.20
CA GLU A 72 -10.33 20.17 4.38
C GLU A 72 -9.70 18.78 4.37
N GLU A 73 -10.34 17.79 5.00
CA GLU A 73 -9.89 16.41 5.02
C GLU A 73 -9.84 15.81 3.61
N LEU A 74 -10.85 16.08 2.77
CA LEU A 74 -10.85 15.64 1.39
C LEU A 74 -9.75 16.33 0.57
N GLU A 75 -9.57 17.66 0.72
CA GLU A 75 -8.51 18.40 0.03
C GLU A 75 -7.12 17.87 0.42
N ASN A 76 -6.87 17.69 1.71
CA ASN A 76 -5.61 17.17 2.22
C ASN A 76 -5.36 15.73 1.75
N THR A 77 -6.39 14.87 1.74
CA THR A 77 -6.29 13.51 1.20
C THR A 77 -5.92 13.51 -0.27
N ILE A 78 -6.56 14.35 -1.10
CA ILE A 78 -6.23 14.49 -2.52
C ILE A 78 -4.78 14.94 -2.71
N LEU A 79 -4.33 15.95 -1.97
CA LEU A 79 -2.95 16.43 -2.04
C LEU A 79 -1.95 15.35 -1.63
N ASN A 80 -2.26 14.57 -0.59
CA ASN A 80 -1.43 13.47 -0.15
C ASN A 80 -1.38 12.29 -1.12
N ILE A 81 -2.40 12.10 -1.95
CA ILE A 81 -2.39 11.10 -3.04
C ILE A 81 -1.58 11.61 -4.23
N VAL A 82 -1.71 12.88 -4.60
CA VAL A 82 -1.15 13.40 -5.86
C VAL A 82 0.28 13.93 -5.66
N VAL A 83 0.54 14.63 -4.56
CA VAL A 83 1.82 15.34 -4.36
C VAL A 83 2.81 14.51 -3.58
N SER A 84 2.39 13.94 -2.44
CA SER A 84 3.32 13.33 -1.50
C SER A 84 4.06 12.11 -2.08
N PRO A 85 3.41 11.13 -2.78
CA PRO A 85 4.12 10.02 -3.41
C PRO A 85 5.08 10.49 -4.51
N GLY A 86 4.70 11.53 -5.26
CA GLY A 86 5.58 12.14 -6.27
C GLY A 86 6.85 12.72 -5.65
N VAL A 87 6.73 13.47 -4.53
CA VAL A 87 7.89 14.00 -3.80
C VAL A 87 8.80 12.86 -3.32
N VAL A 88 8.24 11.80 -2.74
CA VAL A 88 9.03 10.62 -2.35
C VAL A 88 9.75 10.05 -3.55
N SER A 89 9.04 9.75 -4.63
CA SER A 89 9.57 9.06 -5.81
C SER A 89 10.72 9.79 -6.50
N VAL A 90 10.70 11.13 -6.51
CA VAL A 90 11.79 11.93 -7.11
C VAL A 90 12.94 12.22 -6.16
N SER A 91 12.75 12.02 -4.85
CA SER A 91 13.75 12.36 -3.83
C SER A 91 14.57 11.16 -3.39
N VAL A 92 13.97 9.97 -3.29
CA VAL A 92 14.66 8.76 -2.84
C VAL A 92 15.47 8.11 -3.96
N HIS A 93 16.51 7.36 -3.59
CA HIS A 93 17.17 6.49 -4.56
C HIS A 93 16.18 5.46 -5.11
N PRO A 94 16.29 5.06 -6.40
CA PRO A 94 15.37 4.09 -7.00
C PRO A 94 15.13 2.81 -6.18
N ASN A 95 16.15 2.32 -5.48
CA ASN A 95 16.06 1.15 -4.59
C ASN A 95 15.02 1.28 -3.46
N TYR A 96 14.68 2.52 -3.09
CA TYR A 96 13.73 2.77 -1.98
C TYR A 96 12.32 3.10 -2.47
N ASN A 97 12.03 2.91 -3.76
CA ASN A 97 10.73 3.27 -4.35
C ASN A 97 9.68 2.17 -4.31
N GLY A 98 10.07 0.93 -4.06
CA GLY A 98 9.19 -0.23 -4.05
C GLY A 98 9.49 -1.22 -2.94
N GLY A 99 8.74 -2.31 -2.91
CA GLY A 99 8.85 -3.37 -1.92
C GLY A 99 7.82 -4.48 -2.14
N ILE A 100 7.46 -5.16 -1.06
CA ILE A 100 6.56 -6.32 -1.11
C ILE A 100 5.16 -5.94 -1.60
N ALA A 101 4.65 -4.75 -1.27
CA ALA A 101 3.28 -4.37 -1.62
C ALA A 101 3.07 -4.34 -3.14
N HIS A 102 3.95 -3.65 -3.86
CA HIS A 102 3.89 -3.59 -5.32
C HIS A 102 4.32 -4.91 -5.97
N ALA A 103 5.34 -5.59 -5.45
CA ALA A 103 5.75 -6.90 -5.96
C ALA A 103 4.60 -7.92 -5.88
N LEU A 104 3.88 -7.95 -4.76
CA LEU A 104 2.73 -8.83 -4.56
C LEU A 104 1.56 -8.46 -5.49
N PHE A 105 1.31 -7.16 -5.72
CA PHE A 105 0.34 -6.72 -6.72
C PHE A 105 0.64 -7.35 -8.09
N TYR A 106 1.88 -7.23 -8.59
CA TYR A 106 2.27 -7.84 -9.87
C TYR A 106 2.16 -9.36 -9.86
N GLY A 107 2.45 -10.01 -8.73
CA GLY A 107 2.22 -11.43 -8.56
C GLY A 107 0.74 -11.80 -8.68
N LEU A 108 -0.13 -11.06 -7.97
CA LEU A 108 -1.57 -11.29 -7.94
C LEU A 108 -2.25 -11.05 -9.29
N THR A 109 -1.71 -10.16 -10.15
CA THR A 109 -2.24 -9.97 -11.52
C THR A 109 -2.05 -11.18 -12.44
N LYS A 110 -1.35 -12.25 -11.99
CA LYS A 110 -1.42 -13.57 -12.65
C LYS A 110 -2.84 -14.15 -12.61
N ARG A 111 -3.67 -13.71 -11.70
CA ARG A 111 -5.11 -14.01 -11.67
C ARG A 111 -5.83 -13.02 -12.56
N GLU A 112 -6.41 -13.54 -13.65
CA GLU A 112 -7.09 -12.71 -14.68
C GLU A 112 -8.18 -11.82 -14.10
N HIS A 113 -8.92 -12.30 -13.09
CA HIS A 113 -9.98 -11.51 -12.46
C HIS A 113 -9.41 -10.32 -11.68
N ILE A 114 -8.25 -10.47 -11.01
CA ILE A 114 -7.58 -9.37 -10.31
C ILE A 114 -7.15 -8.30 -11.31
N GLU A 115 -6.45 -8.69 -12.39
CA GLU A 115 -6.02 -7.74 -13.42
C GLU A 115 -7.19 -6.97 -14.06
N LYS A 116 -8.33 -7.63 -14.27
CA LYS A 116 -9.48 -7.03 -15.01
C LYS A 116 -10.46 -6.28 -14.12
N LYS A 117 -10.63 -6.67 -12.87
CA LYS A 117 -11.72 -6.16 -12.01
C LYS A 117 -11.25 -5.25 -10.89
N HIS A 118 -10.04 -5.48 -10.37
CA HIS A 118 -9.51 -4.74 -9.22
C HIS A 118 -8.65 -3.56 -9.65
N LEU A 119 -8.68 -2.49 -8.88
CA LEU A 119 -7.83 -1.33 -9.13
C LEU A 119 -6.43 -1.55 -8.54
N HIS A 120 -5.41 -0.97 -9.18
CA HIS A 120 -4.02 -1.06 -8.74
C HIS A 120 -3.87 -0.79 -7.24
N GLY A 121 -4.27 0.40 -6.78
CA GLY A 121 -4.11 0.79 -5.37
C GLY A 121 -4.98 0.01 -4.39
N GLU A 122 -6.07 -0.61 -4.85
CA GLU A 122 -6.86 -1.55 -4.07
C GLU A 122 -6.02 -2.78 -3.72
N VAL A 123 -5.41 -3.43 -4.71
CA VAL A 123 -4.58 -4.63 -4.49
C VAL A 123 -3.29 -4.27 -3.76
N VAL A 124 -2.66 -3.13 -4.09
CA VAL A 124 -1.46 -2.63 -3.40
C VAL A 124 -1.76 -2.36 -1.91
N SER A 125 -2.97 -1.92 -1.55
CA SER A 125 -3.31 -1.72 -0.14
C SER A 125 -3.29 -3.02 0.67
N TYR A 126 -3.74 -4.14 0.10
CA TYR A 126 -3.58 -5.47 0.68
C TYR A 126 -2.11 -5.86 0.79
N GLY A 127 -1.35 -5.68 -0.29
CA GLY A 127 0.10 -5.90 -0.30
C GLY A 127 0.84 -5.09 0.77
N THR A 128 0.36 -3.88 1.10
CA THR A 128 0.89 -3.06 2.20
C THR A 128 0.73 -3.73 3.56
N LEU A 129 -0.41 -4.35 3.82
CA LEU A 129 -0.63 -5.11 5.05
C LEU A 129 0.30 -6.33 5.12
N VAL A 130 0.48 -7.04 4.00
CA VAL A 130 1.42 -8.16 3.91
C VAL A 130 2.87 -7.70 4.14
N ASN A 131 3.29 -6.56 3.56
CA ASN A 131 4.62 -6.00 3.81
C ASN A 131 4.85 -5.70 5.29
N LEU A 132 3.88 -5.08 5.95
CA LEU A 132 3.94 -4.76 7.38
C LEU A 132 3.95 -6.01 8.26
N MET A 133 3.23 -7.06 7.86
CA MET A 133 3.24 -8.36 8.53
C MET A 133 4.61 -9.06 8.42
N VAL A 134 5.23 -9.05 7.23
CA VAL A 134 6.60 -9.57 7.02
C VAL A 134 7.61 -8.79 7.85
N ASP A 135 7.49 -7.46 7.89
CA ASP A 135 8.38 -6.57 8.65
C ASP A 135 8.14 -6.62 10.17
N LYS A 136 7.00 -7.19 10.60
CA LYS A 136 6.54 -7.22 12.00
C LYS A 136 6.38 -5.81 12.61
N ASP A 137 6.04 -4.84 11.76
CA ASP A 137 5.71 -3.48 12.20
C ASP A 137 4.23 -3.43 12.64
N TRP A 138 3.98 -3.97 13.82
CA TRP A 138 2.63 -4.16 14.37
C TRP A 138 1.88 -2.85 14.57
N ASP A 139 2.59 -1.77 14.89
CA ASP A 139 1.98 -0.45 15.10
C ASP A 139 1.42 0.10 13.78
N LYS A 140 2.23 0.10 12.72
CA LYS A 140 1.76 0.53 11.40
C LYS A 140 0.75 -0.45 10.80
N LEU A 141 0.93 -1.75 11.02
CA LEU A 141 -0.05 -2.75 10.57
C LEU A 141 -1.44 -2.46 11.15
N LYS A 142 -1.53 -2.24 12.46
CA LYS A 142 -2.79 -1.90 13.13
C LYS A 142 -3.44 -0.65 12.54
N LEU A 143 -2.64 0.40 12.30
CA LEU A 143 -3.12 1.65 11.71
C LEU A 143 -3.61 1.44 10.27
N ALA A 144 -2.81 0.79 9.42
CA ALA A 144 -3.15 0.55 8.02
C ALA A 144 -4.39 -0.37 7.89
N TYR A 145 -4.44 -1.45 8.67
CA TYR A 145 -5.59 -2.35 8.74
C TYR A 145 -6.86 -1.60 9.15
N GLY A 146 -6.76 -0.72 10.16
CA GLY A 146 -7.87 0.12 10.60
C GLY A 146 -8.39 1.05 9.49
N VAL A 147 -7.48 1.68 8.73
CA VAL A 147 -7.86 2.49 7.55
C VAL A 147 -8.56 1.61 6.53
N ASN A 148 -7.93 0.53 6.08
CA ASN A 148 -8.48 -0.36 5.06
C ASN A 148 -9.90 -0.79 5.44
N LYS A 149 -10.08 -1.29 6.65
CA LYS A 149 -11.39 -1.73 7.15
C LYS A 149 -12.42 -0.60 7.21
N SER A 150 -12.01 0.62 7.55
CA SER A 150 -12.91 1.77 7.70
C SER A 150 -13.49 2.28 6.38
N ILE A 151 -12.80 2.04 5.27
CA ILE A 151 -13.19 2.50 3.93
C ILE A 151 -13.40 1.36 2.93
N ASP A 152 -13.48 0.12 3.40
CA ASP A 152 -13.70 -1.09 2.60
C ASP A 152 -12.57 -1.40 1.59
N LEU A 153 -11.31 -1.04 1.91
CA LEU A 153 -10.14 -1.55 1.22
C LEU A 153 -9.85 -3.00 1.68
N PRO A 154 -9.23 -3.84 0.83
CA PRO A 154 -8.97 -5.23 1.13
C PRO A 154 -8.15 -5.43 2.42
N VAL A 155 -8.59 -6.39 3.25
CA VAL A 155 -7.90 -6.81 4.47
C VAL A 155 -7.65 -8.33 4.52
N CYS A 156 -8.24 -9.07 3.57
CA CYS A 156 -8.08 -10.52 3.44
C CYS A 156 -8.15 -10.92 1.96
N LEU A 157 -7.79 -12.17 1.65
CA LEU A 157 -7.82 -12.72 0.29
C LEU A 157 -9.24 -12.71 -0.30
N ALA A 158 -10.26 -12.95 0.53
CA ALA A 158 -11.65 -12.96 0.08
C ALA A 158 -12.10 -11.61 -0.49
N ASP A 159 -11.54 -10.49 -0.01
CA ASP A 159 -11.81 -9.16 -0.57
C ASP A 159 -11.23 -8.97 -1.99
N LEU A 160 -10.33 -9.87 -2.40
CA LEU A 160 -9.74 -9.95 -3.74
C LEU A 160 -10.29 -11.13 -4.56
N GLU A 161 -11.45 -11.67 -4.18
CA GLU A 161 -12.07 -12.85 -4.82
C GLU A 161 -11.15 -14.10 -4.84
N LEU A 162 -10.32 -14.27 -3.78
CA LEU A 162 -9.45 -15.42 -3.57
C LEU A 162 -9.82 -16.16 -2.28
N GLU A 163 -9.63 -17.49 -2.26
CA GLU A 163 -9.86 -18.29 -1.07
C GLU A 163 -8.56 -18.46 -0.25
N LYS A 164 -8.69 -18.65 1.07
CA LYS A 164 -7.53 -18.82 1.98
C LYS A 164 -6.62 -19.99 1.59
N ASP A 165 -7.18 -21.04 1.00
CA ASP A 165 -6.49 -22.25 0.57
C ASP A 165 -6.12 -22.26 -0.92
N ASP A 166 -6.31 -21.15 -1.62
CA ASP A 166 -5.86 -21.02 -3.00
C ASP A 166 -4.35 -21.25 -3.12
N LYS A 167 -3.96 -21.97 -4.16
CA LYS A 167 -2.55 -22.16 -4.47
C LYS A 167 -1.94 -20.88 -4.99
N LEU A 168 -1.07 -20.28 -4.19
CA LEU A 168 -0.40 -19.01 -4.51
C LEU A 168 1.04 -19.16 -5.00
N GLU A 169 1.51 -20.40 -5.30
CA GLU A 169 2.90 -20.65 -5.67
C GLU A 169 3.35 -19.79 -6.87
N ASP A 170 2.56 -19.74 -7.94
CA ASP A 170 2.84 -18.93 -9.13
C ASP A 170 2.79 -17.42 -8.86
N VAL A 171 1.92 -16.98 -7.94
CA VAL A 171 1.87 -15.59 -7.46
C VAL A 171 3.14 -15.25 -6.69
N LEU A 172 3.55 -16.10 -5.76
CA LEU A 172 4.74 -15.91 -4.95
C LEU A 172 6.03 -15.95 -5.78
N GLU A 173 6.13 -16.84 -6.76
CA GLU A 173 7.26 -16.89 -7.70
C GLU A 173 7.35 -15.60 -8.51
N ALA A 174 6.22 -15.08 -9.03
CA ALA A 174 6.19 -13.83 -9.74
C ALA A 174 6.50 -12.63 -8.84
N THR A 175 6.03 -12.63 -7.59
CA THR A 175 6.37 -11.63 -6.58
C THR A 175 7.87 -11.58 -6.34
N MET A 176 8.51 -12.73 -6.08
CA MET A 176 9.95 -12.82 -5.80
C MET A 176 10.82 -12.45 -7.00
N ALA A 177 10.34 -12.71 -8.23
CA ALA A 177 11.03 -12.36 -9.47
C ALA A 177 10.85 -10.89 -9.88
N ASN A 178 9.98 -10.14 -9.19
CA ASN A 178 9.69 -8.76 -9.53
C ASN A 178 10.85 -7.83 -9.16
N GLN A 179 11.06 -6.77 -9.97
CA GLN A 179 12.10 -5.77 -9.74
C GLN A 179 11.96 -5.05 -8.39
N GLU A 180 10.74 -4.91 -7.85
CA GLU A 180 10.47 -4.28 -6.56
C GLU A 180 11.11 -5.06 -5.38
N MET A 181 11.50 -6.32 -5.59
CA MET A 181 12.18 -7.18 -4.62
C MET A 181 13.70 -7.16 -4.74
N THR A 182 14.28 -6.37 -5.63
CA THR A 182 15.74 -6.33 -5.84
C THR A 182 16.50 -5.69 -4.69
N HIS A 183 15.84 -4.85 -3.90
CA HIS A 183 16.43 -4.19 -2.74
C HIS A 183 15.53 -4.35 -1.51
N THR A 184 15.93 -5.26 -0.63
CA THR A 184 15.21 -5.54 0.62
C THR A 184 16.14 -5.31 1.82
N PRO A 185 15.62 -4.89 2.98
CA PRO A 185 16.46 -4.57 4.15
C PRO A 185 17.09 -5.80 4.81
N TYR A 186 16.56 -6.97 4.50
CA TYR A 186 17.01 -8.29 4.95
C TYR A 186 16.57 -9.34 3.92
N PRO A 187 17.15 -10.56 3.92
CA PRO A 187 16.70 -11.61 3.03
C PRO A 187 15.22 -11.94 3.25
N VAL A 188 14.42 -11.75 2.19
CA VAL A 188 12.99 -12.10 2.16
C VAL A 188 12.84 -13.36 1.33
N THR A 189 12.06 -14.34 1.81
CA THR A 189 11.75 -15.57 1.08
C THR A 189 10.25 -15.64 0.74
N LYS A 190 9.89 -16.44 -0.23
CA LYS A 190 8.48 -16.65 -0.57
C LYS A 190 7.68 -17.28 0.57
N GLU A 191 8.33 -18.10 1.41
CA GLU A 191 7.70 -18.66 2.61
C GLU A 191 7.36 -17.61 3.63
N MET A 192 8.20 -16.57 3.79
CA MET A 192 7.89 -15.42 4.67
C MET A 192 6.66 -14.65 4.19
N ILE A 193 6.56 -14.41 2.88
CA ILE A 193 5.41 -13.72 2.29
C ILE A 193 4.15 -14.59 2.41
N TYR A 194 4.25 -15.88 2.10
CA TYR A 194 3.14 -16.82 2.25
C TYR A 194 2.64 -16.87 3.69
N GLN A 195 3.55 -17.01 4.66
CA GLN A 195 3.17 -17.02 6.08
C GLN A 195 2.52 -15.72 6.50
N ALA A 196 3.02 -14.57 6.03
CA ALA A 196 2.43 -13.26 6.32
C ALA A 196 1.00 -13.14 5.74
N ILE A 197 0.75 -13.69 4.56
CA ILE A 197 -0.61 -13.78 3.98
C ILE A 197 -1.51 -14.63 4.90
N GLN A 198 -1.05 -15.81 5.32
CA GLN A 198 -1.84 -16.68 6.21
C GLN A 198 -2.10 -16.04 7.58
N ASP A 199 -1.09 -15.38 8.16
CA ASP A 199 -1.23 -14.69 9.45
C ASP A 199 -2.21 -13.50 9.35
N LEU A 200 -2.24 -12.83 8.19
CA LEU A 200 -3.17 -11.72 7.95
C LEU A 200 -4.63 -12.19 7.87
N GLU A 201 -4.90 -13.39 7.33
CA GLU A 201 -6.25 -13.97 7.32
C GLU A 201 -6.82 -14.17 8.75
N ASP A 202 -5.94 -14.44 9.71
CA ASP A 202 -6.32 -14.64 11.11
C ASP A 202 -6.25 -13.35 11.95
N TYR A 203 -5.71 -12.25 11.38
CA TYR A 203 -5.56 -10.96 12.06
C TYR A 203 -6.91 -10.24 12.19
N LYS A 204 -7.17 -9.66 13.37
CA LYS A 204 -8.45 -8.99 13.67
C LYS A 204 -8.34 -7.51 14.01
N GLY A 205 -7.11 -6.96 14.00
CA GLY A 205 -6.83 -5.55 14.30
C GLY A 205 -6.44 -5.29 15.74
#